data_85dde907874c51d1e4390c335bce7976
#
_entry.id   85dde907874c51d1e4390c335bce7976
#
_cell.length_a   1.000
_cell.length_b   1.000
_cell.length_c   1.000
_cell.angle_alpha   90.00
_cell.angle_beta   90.00
_cell.angle_gamma   90.00
#
_symmetry.space_group_name_H-M   'P 1'
#
loop_
_entity.id
_entity.type
_entity.pdbx_description
1 polymer ?
#
loop_
_entity_poly.entity_id
_entity_poly.type
_entity_poly.pdbx_seq_one_letter_code
_entity_poly.pdbx_strand_id
1 'polypeptide(L)'
;MKEFNWPVRVYYEDTDAGGVVFYANYLKFFERARTEMLRSVGFEQDNLLAEQNLIFVVRSVKVDYLKPARFNELLDVSAKVIEHKKTNFTFEQSIIRQQNVLCTAEIRIACLDAQSMKPKLIPSAILEHLN
;
A
#
# COMPACT_ATOMS: atom_id res chain seq x y z
N MET A 1 8.70 4.38 11.22
CA MET A 1 8.27 5.48 10.32
C MET A 1 6.94 6.03 10.78
N LYS A 2 6.67 7.28 10.47
CA LYS A 2 5.36 7.88 10.76
C LYS A 2 4.29 7.28 9.87
N GLU A 3 3.07 7.22 10.38
CA GLU A 3 1.91 6.81 9.60
C GLU A 3 1.61 7.85 8.52
N PHE A 4 1.41 7.38 7.31
CA PHE A 4 0.98 8.18 6.18
C PHE A 4 -0.50 7.88 5.90
N ASN A 5 -1.28 8.89 5.57
CA ASN A 5 -2.71 8.75 5.31
C ASN A 5 -3.05 9.32 3.94
N TRP A 6 -3.89 8.60 3.19
CA TRP A 6 -4.33 8.99 1.86
C TRP A 6 -5.84 8.83 1.73
N PRO A 7 -6.56 9.87 1.29
CA PRO A 7 -8.01 9.78 1.11
C PRO A 7 -8.36 9.02 -0.16
N VAL A 8 -9.37 8.16 -0.06
CA VAL A 8 -9.90 7.40 -1.20
C VAL A 8 -11.41 7.51 -1.21
N ARG A 9 -11.98 7.98 -2.32
CA ARG A 9 -13.42 7.99 -2.55
C ARG A 9 -13.83 6.66 -3.17
N VAL A 10 -14.90 6.06 -2.67
CA VAL A 10 -15.47 4.83 -3.24
C VAL A 10 -16.30 5.20 -4.47
N TYR A 11 -15.98 4.64 -5.62
CA TYR A 11 -16.69 4.84 -6.87
C TYR A 11 -17.58 3.62 -7.18
N TYR A 12 -18.46 3.75 -8.16
CA TYR A 12 -19.30 2.63 -8.61
C TYR A 12 -18.47 1.41 -9.02
N GLU A 13 -17.36 1.65 -9.72
CA GLU A 13 -16.47 0.55 -10.18
C GLU A 13 -15.89 -0.26 -9.02
N ASP A 14 -15.87 0.29 -7.80
CA ASP A 14 -15.32 -0.37 -6.63
C ASP A 14 -16.32 -1.31 -5.95
N THR A 15 -17.61 -1.18 -6.28
CA THR A 15 -18.69 -1.88 -5.59
C THR A 15 -19.19 -3.09 -6.37
N ASP A 16 -19.78 -4.03 -5.65
CA ASP A 16 -20.45 -5.19 -6.23
C ASP A 16 -21.97 -5.00 -6.24
N ALA A 17 -22.70 -6.03 -6.66
CA ALA A 17 -24.17 -5.99 -6.76
C ALA A 17 -24.86 -5.77 -5.41
N GLY A 18 -24.17 -6.03 -4.30
CA GLY A 18 -24.68 -5.78 -2.94
C GLY A 18 -24.52 -4.34 -2.47
N GLY A 19 -23.91 -3.47 -3.28
CA GLY A 19 -23.70 -2.06 -2.93
C GLY A 19 -22.54 -1.80 -1.98
N VAL A 20 -21.72 -2.79 -1.72
CA VAL A 20 -20.52 -2.67 -0.88
C VAL A 20 -19.27 -2.85 -1.74
N VAL A 21 -18.15 -2.33 -1.25
CA VAL A 21 -16.87 -2.50 -1.93
C VAL A 21 -16.56 -3.98 -2.07
N PHE A 22 -16.26 -4.41 -3.32
CA PHE A 22 -15.85 -5.79 -3.58
C PHE A 22 -14.55 -6.08 -2.83
N TYR A 23 -14.50 -7.21 -2.14
CA TYR A 23 -13.43 -7.46 -1.15
C TYR A 23 -12.00 -7.30 -1.71
N ALA A 24 -11.76 -7.65 -2.97
CA ALA A 24 -10.43 -7.51 -3.57
C ALA A 24 -10.04 -6.04 -3.82
N ASN A 25 -11.01 -5.14 -3.92
CA ASN A 25 -10.73 -3.72 -4.21
C ASN A 25 -10.09 -2.99 -3.02
N TYR A 26 -10.25 -3.49 -1.80
CA TYR A 26 -9.51 -2.95 -0.66
C TYR A 26 -8.01 -3.02 -0.87
N LEU A 27 -7.53 -4.05 -1.56
CA LEU A 27 -6.10 -4.19 -1.90
C LEU A 27 -5.61 -3.09 -2.82
N LYS A 28 -6.48 -2.61 -3.73
CA LYS A 28 -6.16 -1.46 -4.58
C LYS A 28 -6.03 -0.18 -3.78
N PHE A 29 -6.90 0.01 -2.80
CA PHE A 29 -6.84 1.17 -1.91
C PHE A 29 -5.55 1.17 -1.10
N PHE A 30 -5.15 0.02 -0.58
CA PHE A 30 -3.88 -0.13 0.12
C PHE A 30 -2.68 0.18 -0.79
N GLU A 31 -2.72 -0.29 -2.02
CA GLU A 31 -1.64 -0.04 -2.99
C GLU A 31 -1.51 1.45 -3.30
N ARG A 32 -2.64 2.16 -3.49
CA ARG A 32 -2.61 3.61 -3.74
C ARG A 32 -1.96 4.36 -2.58
N ALA A 33 -2.30 4.00 -1.35
CA ALA A 33 -1.70 4.64 -0.18
C ALA A 33 -0.18 4.39 -0.12
N ARG A 34 0.29 3.18 -0.41
CA ARG A 34 1.72 2.89 -0.45
C ARG A 34 2.43 3.69 -1.55
N THR A 35 1.84 3.76 -2.73
CA THR A 35 2.39 4.52 -3.86
C THR A 35 2.51 6.00 -3.53
N GLU A 36 1.45 6.57 -2.96
CA GLU A 36 1.45 7.99 -2.57
C GLU A 36 2.40 8.26 -1.41
N MET A 37 2.58 7.32 -0.50
CA MET A 37 3.57 7.45 0.56
C MET A 37 4.98 7.57 -0.01
N LEU A 38 5.35 6.71 -0.95
CA LEU A 38 6.67 6.79 -1.61
C LEU A 38 6.83 8.10 -2.36
N ARG A 39 5.78 8.54 -3.07
CA ARG A 39 5.79 9.82 -3.79
C ARG A 39 6.00 10.99 -2.83
N SER A 40 5.39 10.94 -1.67
CA SER A 40 5.49 12.02 -0.67
C SER A 40 6.91 12.23 -0.14
N VAL A 41 7.75 11.20 -0.21
CA VAL A 41 9.16 11.28 0.20
C VAL A 41 10.11 11.32 -1.00
N GLY A 42 9.58 11.57 -2.20
CA GLY A 42 10.38 11.86 -3.39
C GLY A 42 10.64 10.67 -4.30
N PHE A 43 9.97 9.54 -4.13
CA PHE A 43 10.19 8.35 -4.96
C PHE A 43 8.97 8.00 -5.78
N GLU A 44 9.17 7.86 -7.09
CA GLU A 44 8.15 7.40 -8.01
C GLU A 44 8.60 6.06 -8.61
N GLN A 45 7.70 5.08 -8.63
CA GLN A 45 8.05 3.70 -8.99
C GLN A 45 8.44 3.55 -10.45
N ASP A 46 7.88 4.35 -11.36
CA ASP A 46 8.29 4.37 -12.76
C ASP A 46 9.72 4.87 -12.94
N ASN A 47 10.13 5.88 -12.17
CA ASN A 47 11.49 6.38 -12.16
C ASN A 47 12.46 5.35 -11.59
N LEU A 48 12.08 4.67 -10.53
CA LEU A 48 12.91 3.61 -9.94
C LEU A 48 13.12 2.47 -10.93
N LEU A 49 12.09 2.10 -11.69
CA LEU A 49 12.20 1.11 -12.74
C LEU A 49 13.15 1.57 -13.86
N ALA A 50 12.96 2.79 -14.36
CA ALA A 50 13.72 3.32 -15.48
C ALA A 50 15.19 3.56 -15.13
N GLU A 51 15.48 4.07 -13.94
CA GLU A 51 16.83 4.50 -13.56
C GLU A 51 17.62 3.42 -12.84
N GLN A 52 16.96 2.55 -12.08
CA GLN A 52 17.63 1.57 -11.21
C GLN A 52 17.22 0.14 -11.49
N ASN A 53 16.33 -0.09 -12.45
CA ASN A 53 15.81 -1.43 -12.76
C ASN A 53 15.22 -2.13 -11.53
N LEU A 54 14.53 -1.35 -10.69
CA LEU A 54 14.04 -1.75 -9.40
C LEU A 54 12.52 -1.74 -9.39
N ILE A 55 11.91 -2.81 -8.89
CA ILE A 55 10.47 -2.89 -8.68
C ILE A 55 10.16 -3.35 -7.27
N PHE A 56 8.96 -2.96 -6.80
CA PHE A 56 8.39 -3.47 -5.57
C PHE A 56 7.22 -4.39 -5.91
N VAL A 57 7.22 -5.59 -5.33
CA VAL A 57 6.15 -6.55 -5.55
C VAL A 57 5.57 -7.01 -4.23
N VAL A 58 4.27 -7.29 -4.21
CA VAL A 58 3.60 -7.85 -3.03
C VAL A 58 4.01 -9.31 -2.89
N ARG A 59 4.55 -9.66 -1.74
CA ARG A 59 4.97 -11.02 -1.43
C ARG A 59 3.94 -11.77 -0.60
N SER A 60 3.32 -11.11 0.36
CA SER A 60 2.27 -11.68 1.18
C SER A 60 1.31 -10.63 1.67
N VAL A 61 0.06 -11.03 1.87
CA VAL A 61 -1.01 -10.16 2.34
C VAL A 61 -1.79 -10.89 3.41
N LYS A 62 -1.99 -10.24 4.54
CA LYS A 62 -2.92 -10.69 5.58
C LYS A 62 -3.93 -9.56 5.78
N VAL A 63 -5.20 -9.82 5.51
CA VAL A 63 -6.27 -8.83 5.55
C VAL A 63 -7.40 -9.31 6.45
N ASP A 64 -7.89 -8.40 7.29
CA ASP A 64 -9.10 -8.62 8.08
C ASP A 64 -10.15 -7.60 7.64
N TYR A 65 -11.30 -8.10 7.19
CA TYR A 65 -12.44 -7.30 6.77
C TYR A 65 -13.42 -7.20 7.94
N LEU A 66 -13.52 -6.01 8.54
CA LEU A 66 -14.29 -5.83 9.77
C LEU A 66 -15.69 -5.26 9.50
N LYS A 67 -15.78 -4.28 8.60
CA LYS A 67 -17.04 -3.63 8.22
C LYS A 67 -16.96 -3.23 6.75
N PRO A 68 -18.10 -3.24 6.02
CA PRO A 68 -18.07 -2.89 4.61
C PRO A 68 -17.97 -1.38 4.37
N ALA A 69 -17.22 -1.00 3.35
CA ALA A 69 -17.29 0.33 2.77
C ALA A 69 -18.35 0.34 1.66
N ARG A 70 -18.96 1.50 1.43
CA ARG A 70 -20.07 1.64 0.49
C ARG A 70 -19.79 2.74 -0.52
N PHE A 71 -20.56 2.72 -1.60
CA PHE A 71 -20.47 3.73 -2.66
C PHE A 71 -20.48 5.16 -2.09
N ASN A 72 -19.64 5.99 -2.68
CA ASN A 72 -19.51 7.42 -2.40
C ASN A 72 -18.93 7.79 -1.04
N GLU A 73 -18.58 6.82 -0.21
CA GLU A 73 -17.92 7.11 1.06
C GLU A 73 -16.49 7.59 0.83
N LEU A 74 -16.04 8.51 1.69
CA LEU A 74 -14.65 8.94 1.73
C LEU A 74 -13.92 8.17 2.81
N LEU A 75 -12.89 7.44 2.40
CA LEU A 75 -12.11 6.60 3.29
C LEU A 75 -10.75 7.23 3.55
N ASP A 76 -10.22 6.99 4.73
CA ASP A 76 -8.85 7.34 5.08
C ASP A 76 -8.03 6.05 5.11
N VAL A 77 -7.05 5.94 4.21
CA VAL A 77 -6.23 4.75 4.06
C VAL A 77 -4.84 5.03 4.60
N SER A 78 -4.43 4.28 5.61
CA SER A 78 -3.12 4.46 6.22
C SER A 78 -2.06 3.57 5.60
N ALA A 79 -0.81 3.99 5.72
CA ALA A 79 0.36 3.19 5.39
C ALA A 79 1.48 3.50 6.37
N LYS A 80 2.02 2.47 7.00
CA LYS A 80 3.11 2.59 7.95
C LYS A 80 4.04 1.40 7.81
N VAL A 81 5.34 1.65 7.65
CA VAL A 81 6.33 0.56 7.64
C VAL A 81 6.64 0.18 9.08
N ILE A 82 6.37 -1.07 9.43
CA ILE A 82 6.60 -1.58 10.80
C ILE A 82 7.87 -2.40 10.92
N GLU A 83 8.39 -2.89 9.79
CA GLU A 83 9.62 -3.69 9.76
C GLU A 83 10.26 -3.53 8.38
N HIS A 84 11.58 -3.44 8.33
CA HIS A 84 12.31 -3.53 7.07
C HIS A 84 13.59 -4.33 7.24
N LYS A 85 13.95 -5.05 6.17
CA LYS A 85 15.19 -5.78 6.01
C LYS A 85 15.93 -5.22 4.80
N LYS A 86 16.99 -5.87 4.35
CA LYS A 86 17.80 -5.35 3.23
C LYS A 86 17.04 -5.30 1.91
N THR A 87 16.16 -6.29 1.67
CA THR A 87 15.47 -6.45 0.37
C THR A 87 13.95 -6.49 0.48
N ASN A 88 13.39 -6.29 1.67
CA ASN A 88 11.95 -6.31 1.86
C ASN A 88 11.54 -5.46 3.06
N PHE A 89 10.27 -5.09 3.09
CA PHE A 89 9.69 -4.37 4.22
C PHE A 89 8.21 -4.71 4.35
N THR A 90 7.68 -4.50 5.54
CA THR A 90 6.31 -4.83 5.88
C THR A 90 5.54 -3.57 6.23
N PHE A 91 4.40 -3.40 5.56
CA PHE A 91 3.44 -2.35 5.86
C PHE A 91 2.35 -2.84 6.79
N GLU A 92 1.97 -2.00 7.73
CA GLU A 92 0.70 -2.09 8.44
C GLU A 92 -0.19 -1.00 7.89
N GLN A 93 -1.39 -1.38 7.44
CA GLN A 93 -2.33 -0.46 6.81
C GLN A 93 -3.73 -0.65 7.37
N SER A 94 -4.53 0.40 7.32
CA SER A 94 -5.92 0.34 7.73
C SER A 94 -6.76 1.23 6.82
N ILE A 95 -8.04 0.91 6.74
CA ILE A 95 -9.05 1.73 6.05
C ILE A 95 -10.05 2.17 7.10
N ILE A 96 -10.23 3.49 7.23
CA ILE A 96 -11.04 4.10 8.27
C ILE A 96 -12.08 5.00 7.64
N ARG A 97 -13.31 4.92 8.14
CA ARG A 97 -14.40 5.83 7.81
C ARG A 97 -14.89 6.47 9.11
N GLN A 98 -14.72 7.77 9.23
CA GLN A 98 -15.22 8.52 10.40
C GLN A 98 -14.87 7.84 11.74
N GLN A 99 -13.59 7.54 11.92
CA GLN A 99 -13.05 6.89 13.14
C GLN A 99 -13.40 5.41 13.30
N ASN A 100 -14.16 4.81 12.38
CA ASN A 100 -14.44 3.37 12.40
C ASN A 100 -13.46 2.64 11.49
N VAL A 101 -12.76 1.66 12.03
CA VAL A 101 -11.86 0.82 11.26
C VAL A 101 -12.69 -0.21 10.49
N LEU A 102 -12.60 -0.15 9.16
CA LEU A 102 -13.34 -1.06 8.28
C LEU A 102 -12.52 -2.28 7.88
N CYS A 103 -11.20 -2.09 7.72
CA CYS A 103 -10.32 -3.11 7.19
C CYS A 103 -8.91 -2.86 7.70
N THR A 104 -8.19 -3.92 8.03
CA THR A 104 -6.77 -3.84 8.41
C THR A 104 -5.97 -4.81 7.57
N ALA A 105 -4.69 -4.48 7.34
CA ALA A 105 -3.83 -5.35 6.55
C ALA A 105 -2.39 -5.29 7.04
N GLU A 106 -1.70 -6.40 6.85
CA GLU A 106 -0.26 -6.49 6.97
C GLU A 106 0.25 -7.00 5.62
N ILE A 107 1.07 -6.18 4.94
CA ILE A 107 1.47 -6.44 3.56
C ILE A 107 2.99 -6.42 3.48
N ARG A 108 3.57 -7.54 3.06
CA ARG A 108 5.01 -7.65 2.85
C ARG A 108 5.33 -7.36 1.40
N ILE A 109 6.29 -6.45 1.21
CA ILE A 109 6.75 -5.99 -0.09
C ILE A 109 8.20 -6.42 -0.28
N ALA A 110 8.49 -7.03 -1.43
CA ALA A 110 9.86 -7.36 -1.81
C ALA A 110 10.38 -6.36 -2.83
N CYS A 111 11.65 -5.99 -2.69
CA CYS A 111 12.38 -5.18 -3.67
C CYS A 111 13.14 -6.14 -4.59
N LEU A 112 12.87 -6.07 -5.89
CA LEU A 112 13.42 -6.98 -6.88
C LEU A 112 14.11 -6.22 -8.00
N ASP A 113 15.06 -6.90 -8.63
CA ASP A 113 15.56 -6.52 -9.94
C ASP A 113 14.49 -6.84 -10.99
N ALA A 114 14.11 -5.87 -11.81
CA ALA A 114 12.99 -6.01 -12.74
C ALA A 114 13.21 -7.04 -13.84
N GLN A 115 14.48 -7.31 -14.21
CA GLN A 115 14.81 -8.27 -15.26
C GLN A 115 14.94 -9.70 -14.70
N SER A 116 15.77 -9.87 -13.67
CA SER A 116 16.05 -11.20 -13.11
C SER A 116 14.96 -11.67 -12.14
N MET A 117 14.18 -10.74 -11.60
CA MET A 117 13.17 -10.98 -10.54
C MET A 117 13.81 -11.52 -9.25
N LYS A 118 15.10 -11.28 -9.07
CA LYS A 118 15.82 -11.66 -7.85
C LYS A 118 15.80 -10.52 -6.83
N PRO A 119 15.92 -10.83 -5.53
CA PRO A 119 15.99 -9.80 -4.50
C PRO A 119 17.08 -8.76 -4.81
N LYS A 120 16.75 -7.51 -4.60
CA LYS A 120 17.64 -6.37 -4.80
C LYS A 120 17.62 -5.50 -3.56
N LEU A 121 18.75 -4.92 -3.19
CA LEU A 121 18.83 -4.07 -2.01
C LEU A 121 17.92 -2.85 -2.16
N ILE A 122 17.18 -2.56 -1.10
CA ILE A 122 16.39 -1.33 -1.06
C ILE A 122 17.38 -0.15 -1.05
N PRO A 123 17.21 0.86 -1.92
CA PRO A 123 18.09 2.02 -1.93
C PRO A 123 18.18 2.68 -0.55
N SER A 124 19.40 3.07 -0.16
CA SER A 124 19.64 3.72 1.14
C SER A 124 18.79 4.98 1.32
N ALA A 125 18.57 5.72 0.23
CA ALA A 125 17.73 6.91 0.24
C ALA A 125 16.29 6.62 0.67
N ILE A 126 15.76 5.45 0.29
CA ILE A 126 14.43 5.01 0.73
C ILE A 126 14.49 4.58 2.20
N LEU A 127 15.49 3.78 2.58
CA LEU A 127 15.64 3.28 3.95
C LEU A 127 15.71 4.42 4.96
N GLU A 128 16.31 5.55 4.61
CA GLU A 128 16.40 6.73 5.48
C GLU A 128 15.02 7.25 5.88
N HIS A 129 14.02 7.09 5.03
CA HIS A 129 12.64 7.52 5.30
C HIS A 129 11.82 6.47 6.04
N LEU A 130 12.32 5.24 6.17
CA LEU A 130 11.59 4.14 6.81
C LEU A 130 11.88 4.01 8.31
N ASN A 131 12.86 4.73 8.79
CA ASN A 131 13.27 4.70 10.20
C ASN A 131 12.51 5.70 11.06
#